data_e4f70e1e8b982cf53a0f1264a6687bcc
#
_entry.id   e4f70e1e8b982cf53a0f1264a6687bcc
#
_cell.length_a   1.000
_cell.length_b   1.000
_cell.length_c   1.000
_cell.angle_alpha   90.00
_cell.angle_beta   90.00
_cell.angle_gamma   90.00
#
_symmetry.space_group_name_H-M   'P 1'
#
loop_
_entity.id
_entity.type
_entity.pdbx_description
1 polymer ?
#
loop_
_entity_poly.entity_id
_entity_poly.type
_entity_poly.pdbx_seq_one_letter_code
_entity_poly.pdbx_strand_id
1 'polypeptide(L)'
;MLLASCGGTPTPDTSSTLAPSVTSSKTDTGSSVIDSSTVYSSTVDSSTADSSTVDAGTVDSSTADSSTVDSSTVDSSTVDSSAVDSSTTDSSKDEPPIEPDEPYFPDKPDQAIDIAVNGVSDYVVVYDDRDILVEEFTTQFLALLSKTHKIELTAIKASVGTDSEHCIYIGNLKEAYPVKSKLNSQNDFGAFVSGDDFVLYATNSRLYDYLYEMMATQVLASIRGGSWSTRPAKNFIYHESDYAEISFVDYAIEKHKGLNWNCLLDIFAPCTFVASDGTELVYRIYVPYDYDKSKDYPVFTFMHGAGERGNDNRDNLMHVFSGLLASKESPAWNSIIIAPQCPDGNQWVDTPWAEGGYRVDEVPESNEIKAVFEILDFVKSAFSTDTDRYYVAGLSMGGFAAWDMIMRHPEVFAGAVPICGGGDYKQAHKLVNMPIYTLHDKNDTTVPMSGTKEMVVALETLGSTVIFYEELKGYGHNVWTYASEKAEIWQWLFAQSKSAE
;
A
#
# COMPACT_ATOMS: atom_id res chain seq x y z
N MET A 1 -13.67 8.39 -7.23
CA MET A 1 -13.85 9.85 -7.05
C MET A 1 -13.56 10.27 -5.61
N LEU A 2 -12.49 9.79 -4.97
CA LEU A 2 -12.24 10.13 -3.55
C LEU A 2 -10.77 10.14 -3.14
N LEU A 3 -9.83 10.10 -4.06
CA LEU A 3 -8.40 10.27 -3.73
C LEU A 3 -7.78 11.52 -4.33
N ALA A 4 -8.56 12.39 -4.99
CA ALA A 4 -8.05 13.57 -5.67
C ALA A 4 -7.82 14.80 -4.77
N SER A 5 -8.11 14.76 -3.50
CA SER A 5 -7.64 15.75 -2.51
C SER A 5 -7.96 15.25 -1.11
N CYS A 6 -7.03 14.65 -0.43
CA CYS A 6 -7.07 14.45 1.01
C CYS A 6 -6.72 15.76 1.74
N GLY A 7 -7.38 16.86 1.38
CA GLY A 7 -7.30 18.13 2.05
C GLY A 7 -8.67 18.44 2.66
N GLY A 8 -8.98 17.90 3.83
CA GLY A 8 -10.19 18.23 4.57
C GLY A 8 -9.94 19.44 5.42
N THR A 9 -10.41 20.62 4.99
CA THR A 9 -10.63 21.76 5.89
C THR A 9 -12.05 21.64 6.43
N PRO A 10 -12.28 21.62 7.76
CA PRO A 10 -13.62 21.72 8.31
C PRO A 10 -14.18 23.12 8.00
N THR A 11 -15.32 23.17 7.32
CA THR A 11 -16.08 24.41 7.15
C THR A 11 -16.73 24.76 8.47
N PRO A 12 -16.53 25.97 9.02
CA PRO A 12 -17.25 26.38 10.22
C PRO A 12 -18.72 26.68 9.87
N ASP A 13 -19.60 26.14 10.67
CA ASP A 13 -21.03 26.37 10.64
C ASP A 13 -21.34 27.85 10.94
N THR A 14 -21.95 28.54 10.00
CA THR A 14 -22.31 29.95 10.14
C THR A 14 -23.73 30.08 10.72
N SER A 15 -23.81 30.39 12.00
CA SER A 15 -25.00 31.09 12.50
C SER A 15 -24.65 32.06 13.61
N SER A 16 -24.99 33.31 13.35
CA SER A 16 -25.33 34.46 14.20
C SER A 16 -24.28 35.53 14.52
N THR A 17 -24.37 36.58 13.73
CA THR A 17 -24.74 37.98 14.11
C THR A 17 -23.79 38.84 14.97
N LEU A 18 -23.53 40.00 14.40
CA LEU A 18 -23.26 41.34 14.96
C LEU A 18 -21.78 41.79 14.99
N ALA A 19 -21.55 42.71 14.03
CA ALA A 19 -20.44 43.66 14.08
C ALA A 19 -20.66 44.75 15.17
N PRO A 20 -19.62 45.49 15.57
CA PRO A 20 -19.42 46.76 14.88
C PRO A 20 -17.97 47.14 14.54
N SER A 21 -17.90 48.03 13.58
CA SER A 21 -16.82 48.79 13.01
C SER A 21 -15.99 49.62 14.02
N VAL A 22 -14.68 49.82 13.71
CA VAL A 22 -14.04 51.17 13.72
C VAL A 22 -12.62 51.13 13.09
N THR A 23 -12.49 51.85 11.99
CA THR A 23 -11.42 52.72 11.45
C THR A 23 -9.93 52.49 11.68
N SER A 24 -9.27 52.35 10.55
CA SER A 24 -8.07 52.96 9.93
C SER A 24 -6.97 53.62 10.76
N SER A 25 -5.71 53.25 10.47
CA SER A 25 -4.74 54.26 10.02
C SER A 25 -3.52 53.60 9.36
N LYS A 26 -3.13 54.15 8.21
CA LYS A 26 -1.86 53.90 7.47
C LYS A 26 -0.70 54.55 8.21
N THR A 27 0.48 53.96 8.13
CA THR A 27 1.72 54.70 7.79
C THR A 27 2.77 53.80 7.18
N ASP A 28 3.36 54.35 6.17
CA ASP A 28 4.35 53.97 5.21
C ASP A 28 5.78 53.96 5.79
N THR A 29 6.65 53.30 5.06
CA THR A 29 8.08 53.57 4.81
C THR A 29 9.12 52.55 5.30
N GLY A 30 9.92 52.09 4.30
CA GLY A 30 11.30 51.89 4.48
C GLY A 30 11.94 50.65 3.87
N SER A 31 12.33 50.75 2.62
CA SER A 31 13.24 49.90 1.86
C SER A 31 14.60 49.76 2.52
N SER A 32 15.22 48.57 2.58
CA SER A 32 16.65 48.40 2.35
C SER A 32 16.99 46.96 1.97
N VAL A 33 17.52 46.84 0.78
CA VAL A 33 18.23 45.69 0.21
C VAL A 33 19.58 45.54 0.94
N ILE A 34 19.93 44.32 1.39
CA ILE A 34 21.36 43.94 1.55
C ILE A 34 21.50 42.48 1.04
N ASP A 35 22.29 42.39 0.00
CA ASP A 35 22.91 41.21 -0.58
C ASP A 35 24.13 40.80 0.28
N SER A 36 24.29 39.49 0.57
CA SER A 36 25.62 38.93 0.75
C SER A 36 25.60 37.40 0.74
N SER A 37 26.07 36.87 -0.35
CA SER A 37 26.63 35.54 -0.55
C SER A 37 27.80 35.27 0.45
N THR A 38 27.77 34.13 1.12
CA THR A 38 29.01 33.56 1.67
C THR A 38 29.00 32.04 1.54
N VAL A 39 29.85 31.56 0.65
CA VAL A 39 30.23 30.17 0.44
C VAL A 39 31.19 29.78 1.58
N TYR A 40 30.91 28.67 2.25
CA TYR A 40 31.91 27.95 3.04
C TYR A 40 32.12 26.55 2.50
N SER A 41 33.29 26.35 1.89
CA SER A 41 33.89 25.05 1.65
C SER A 41 34.75 24.67 2.84
N SER A 42 34.58 23.48 3.39
CA SER A 42 35.56 22.85 4.29
C SER A 42 35.97 21.50 3.71
N THR A 43 37.21 21.51 3.25
CA THR A 43 38.04 20.36 2.95
C THR A 43 38.34 19.58 4.22
N VAL A 44 38.16 18.26 4.17
CA VAL A 44 38.66 17.35 5.22
C VAL A 44 39.88 16.63 4.68
N ASP A 45 40.93 16.78 5.43
CA ASP A 45 42.25 16.22 5.19
C ASP A 45 42.33 14.76 5.64
N SER A 46 43.04 13.97 4.85
CA SER A 46 43.36 12.56 5.08
C SER A 46 44.67 12.41 5.85
N SER A 47 44.72 11.59 6.90
CA SER A 47 45.99 11.02 7.39
C SER A 47 45.81 9.60 7.87
N THR A 48 46.25 8.68 7.05
CA THR A 48 47.31 7.65 7.16
C THR A 48 47.44 6.87 8.48
N ALA A 49 47.22 5.58 8.33
CA ALA A 49 48.03 4.41 8.65
C ALA A 49 48.47 4.15 10.10
N ASP A 50 48.21 2.98 10.62
CA ASP A 50 49.31 2.01 10.77
C ASP A 50 48.85 0.57 10.92
N SER A 51 49.66 -0.34 10.34
CA SER A 51 49.51 -1.75 10.23
C SER A 51 50.08 -2.48 11.45
N SER A 52 49.43 -3.56 11.91
CA SER A 52 50.15 -4.62 12.60
C SER A 52 49.55 -5.98 12.25
N THR A 53 50.34 -6.74 11.51
CA THR A 53 50.29 -8.17 11.22
C THR A 53 50.54 -8.98 12.47
N VAL A 54 49.75 -10.07 12.68
CA VAL A 54 50.21 -11.31 13.34
C VAL A 54 49.33 -12.45 12.78
N ASP A 55 49.87 -13.23 12.03
CA ASP A 55 50.44 -14.54 11.94
C ASP A 55 49.43 -15.72 11.96
N ALA A 56 49.68 -16.58 10.98
CA ALA A 56 48.93 -17.76 10.56
C ALA A 56 49.09 -18.93 11.53
N GLY A 57 48.00 -19.66 11.71
CA GLY A 57 48.01 -20.99 12.29
C GLY A 57 47.20 -21.97 11.44
N THR A 58 47.91 -22.72 10.57
CA THR A 58 47.44 -23.90 9.85
C THR A 58 47.29 -25.08 10.78
N VAL A 59 46.16 -25.81 10.68
CA VAL A 59 46.08 -27.26 10.98
C VAL A 59 44.97 -27.85 10.10
N ASP A 60 45.28 -28.50 9.20
CA ASP A 60 45.39 -29.84 8.64
C ASP A 60 44.07 -30.66 8.61
N SER A 61 43.95 -31.28 7.45
CA SER A 61 42.91 -32.14 6.88
C SER A 61 42.78 -33.51 7.55
N SER A 62 41.57 -34.07 7.54
CA SER A 62 41.32 -35.52 7.34
C SER A 62 39.91 -35.75 6.81
N THR A 63 39.81 -36.08 5.62
CA THR A 63 39.42 -37.25 4.79
C THR A 63 38.47 -38.26 5.43
N ALA A 64 37.57 -38.69 4.55
CA ALA A 64 36.83 -39.97 4.41
C ALA A 64 35.37 -39.89 4.88
N ASP A 65 34.36 -40.46 4.24
CA ASP A 65 34.33 -41.46 3.19
C ASP A 65 32.93 -41.50 2.57
N SER A 66 32.87 -41.91 1.33
CA SER A 66 31.69 -42.15 0.51
C SER A 66 31.01 -43.49 0.87
N SER A 67 29.69 -43.51 0.85
CA SER A 67 28.99 -44.79 0.58
C SER A 67 27.75 -44.53 -0.29
N THR A 68 27.92 -44.97 -1.53
CA THR A 68 26.88 -45.28 -2.52
C THR A 68 26.05 -46.46 -2.05
N VAL A 69 24.74 -46.40 -2.16
CA VAL A 69 23.90 -47.60 -2.26
C VAL A 69 22.86 -47.42 -3.37
N ASP A 70 22.83 -48.39 -4.13
CA ASP A 70 22.40 -48.85 -5.40
C ASP A 70 20.86 -48.81 -5.61
N SER A 71 20.52 -48.73 -6.88
CA SER A 71 19.22 -48.85 -7.50
C SER A 71 18.67 -50.28 -7.48
N SER A 72 17.40 -50.47 -7.26
CA SER A 72 16.69 -51.66 -7.75
C SER A 72 15.37 -51.32 -8.39
N THR A 73 15.35 -51.53 -9.66
CA THR A 73 14.22 -51.73 -10.58
C THR A 73 13.39 -52.95 -10.17
N VAL A 74 12.07 -52.85 -10.19
CA VAL A 74 11.20 -54.02 -10.36
C VAL A 74 10.08 -53.72 -11.35
N ASP A 75 9.91 -54.65 -12.16
CA ASP A 75 9.31 -54.88 -13.45
C ASP A 75 7.78 -54.89 -13.47
N SER A 76 7.28 -54.73 -14.65
CA SER A 76 5.89 -54.83 -15.14
C SER A 76 5.30 -56.24 -15.06
N SER A 77 4.02 -56.33 -14.78
CA SER A 77 3.22 -57.46 -15.27
C SER A 77 1.80 -57.08 -15.68
N THR A 78 1.58 -57.21 -16.93
CA THR A 78 0.33 -57.35 -17.66
C THR A 78 -0.48 -58.55 -17.19
N VAL A 79 -1.80 -58.40 -17.05
CA VAL A 79 -2.76 -59.52 -17.22
C VAL A 79 -4.02 -59.06 -17.91
N ASP A 80 -4.41 -59.93 -18.77
CA ASP A 80 -5.28 -59.96 -19.91
C ASP A 80 -6.78 -59.97 -19.60
N SER A 81 -7.51 -59.74 -20.65
CA SER A 81 -8.94 -59.73 -20.89
C SER A 81 -9.70 -61.01 -20.58
N SER A 82 -10.95 -60.90 -20.18
CA SER A 82 -11.99 -61.81 -20.70
C SER A 82 -13.40 -61.21 -20.60
N ALA A 83 -14.08 -61.29 -21.72
CA ALA A 83 -15.48 -60.98 -21.94
C ALA A 83 -16.40 -62.07 -21.36
N VAL A 84 -17.70 -61.78 -21.17
CA VAL A 84 -18.92 -62.55 -21.52
C VAL A 84 -20.14 -61.82 -20.91
N ASP A 85 -21.01 -61.31 -21.67
CA ASP A 85 -22.27 -61.76 -22.30
C ASP A 85 -23.54 -61.36 -21.54
N SER A 86 -24.37 -60.75 -22.33
CA SER A 86 -25.77 -60.44 -22.38
C SER A 86 -26.73 -61.01 -21.33
N SER A 87 -27.68 -60.13 -20.87
CA SER A 87 -29.13 -60.39 -21.06
C SER A 87 -29.95 -59.11 -20.73
N THR A 88 -30.81 -58.85 -21.65
CA THR A 88 -31.97 -57.97 -21.76
C THR A 88 -32.87 -57.89 -20.53
N THR A 89 -33.34 -56.66 -20.15
CA THR A 89 -34.81 -56.40 -20.02
C THR A 89 -35.09 -54.91 -20.12
N ASP A 90 -35.99 -54.63 -20.98
CA ASP A 90 -36.70 -53.40 -21.30
C ASP A 90 -37.44 -52.79 -20.10
N SER A 91 -37.35 -51.50 -19.91
CA SER A 91 -38.43 -50.64 -19.41
C SER A 91 -38.16 -49.18 -19.73
N SER A 92 -38.90 -48.70 -20.71
CA SER A 92 -39.11 -47.33 -21.10
C SER A 92 -39.40 -46.40 -19.91
N LYS A 93 -38.58 -45.39 -19.72
CA LYS A 93 -38.98 -44.08 -19.20
C LYS A 93 -38.32 -43.03 -20.06
N ASP A 94 -39.14 -42.14 -20.61
CA ASP A 94 -38.79 -40.98 -21.36
C ASP A 94 -37.88 -40.07 -20.49
N GLU A 95 -36.56 -40.08 -20.72
CA GLU A 95 -35.67 -39.00 -20.38
C GLU A 95 -35.74 -37.99 -21.52
N PRO A 96 -35.78 -36.67 -21.22
CA PRO A 96 -35.67 -35.67 -22.27
C PRO A 96 -34.33 -35.83 -23.00
N PRO A 97 -34.25 -35.52 -24.30
CA PRO A 97 -33.03 -35.64 -25.05
C PRO A 97 -31.95 -34.78 -24.38
N ILE A 98 -30.85 -35.43 -24.03
CA ILE A 98 -29.60 -34.76 -23.65
C ILE A 98 -29.23 -33.93 -24.88
N GLU A 99 -29.37 -32.62 -24.79
CA GLU A 99 -28.74 -31.74 -25.77
C GLU A 99 -27.24 -32.12 -25.79
N PRO A 100 -26.65 -32.30 -26.98
CA PRO A 100 -25.23 -32.59 -27.07
C PRO A 100 -24.50 -31.46 -26.35
N ASP A 101 -23.66 -31.84 -25.37
CA ASP A 101 -22.72 -30.93 -24.74
C ASP A 101 -22.14 -30.06 -25.87
N GLU A 102 -22.34 -28.75 -25.76
CA GLU A 102 -21.64 -27.83 -26.66
C GLU A 102 -20.17 -28.23 -26.59
N PRO A 103 -19.50 -28.41 -27.76
CA PRO A 103 -18.11 -28.79 -27.75
C PRO A 103 -17.37 -27.75 -26.91
N TYR A 104 -16.74 -28.20 -25.83
CA TYR A 104 -15.77 -27.41 -25.06
C TYR A 104 -14.72 -26.95 -26.06
N PHE A 105 -14.86 -25.72 -26.53
CA PHE A 105 -13.78 -25.01 -27.19
C PHE A 105 -12.83 -24.57 -26.07
N PRO A 106 -11.66 -25.18 -25.93
CA PRO A 106 -10.64 -24.61 -25.10
C PRO A 106 -10.32 -23.27 -25.76
N ASP A 107 -10.46 -22.24 -24.98
CA ASP A 107 -10.10 -20.86 -25.27
C ASP A 107 -11.02 -20.17 -26.30
N LYS A 108 -11.87 -19.25 -25.81
CA LYS A 108 -12.33 -18.16 -26.68
C LYS A 108 -11.08 -17.64 -27.39
N PRO A 109 -11.06 -17.57 -28.74
CA PRO A 109 -9.93 -16.95 -29.40
C PRO A 109 -9.76 -15.55 -28.80
N ASP A 110 -8.55 -15.27 -28.36
CA ASP A 110 -8.11 -14.00 -27.89
C ASP A 110 -8.67 -12.91 -28.81
N GLN A 111 -9.40 -11.94 -28.25
CA GLN A 111 -9.89 -10.82 -29.06
C GLN A 111 -8.68 -9.98 -29.41
N ALA A 112 -8.28 -10.04 -30.69
CA ALA A 112 -7.20 -9.25 -31.22
C ALA A 112 -7.77 -8.16 -32.14
N ILE A 113 -7.24 -6.95 -32.03
CA ILE A 113 -7.55 -5.87 -32.96
C ILE A 113 -6.28 -5.29 -33.58
N ASP A 114 -6.36 -4.95 -34.86
CA ASP A 114 -5.27 -4.34 -35.63
C ASP A 114 -5.41 -2.81 -35.57
N ILE A 115 -4.80 -2.17 -34.57
CA ILE A 115 -4.86 -0.70 -34.41
C ILE A 115 -4.00 0.00 -35.46
N ALA A 116 -2.89 -0.59 -35.88
CA ALA A 116 -2.08 -0.09 -36.95
C ALA A 116 -1.34 -1.21 -37.68
N VAL A 117 -1.29 -1.15 -39.02
CA VAL A 117 -0.57 -2.11 -39.88
C VAL A 117 0.38 -1.34 -40.80
N ASN A 118 1.66 -1.69 -40.79
CA ASN A 118 2.72 -1.03 -41.55
C ASN A 118 2.83 0.49 -41.34
N GLY A 119 2.44 0.95 -40.11
CA GLY A 119 2.47 2.36 -39.75
C GLY A 119 1.24 3.16 -40.19
N VAL A 120 0.25 2.50 -40.78
CA VAL A 120 -1.03 3.10 -41.18
C VAL A 120 -2.11 2.66 -40.22
N SER A 121 -2.93 3.61 -39.79
CA SER A 121 -4.05 3.40 -38.91
C SER A 121 -5.21 4.28 -39.35
N ASP A 122 -6.42 3.78 -39.24
CA ASP A 122 -7.67 4.53 -39.37
C ASP A 122 -8.32 4.86 -38.02
N TYR A 123 -7.66 4.47 -36.93
CA TYR A 123 -8.10 4.81 -35.58
C TYR A 123 -7.88 6.29 -35.26
N VAL A 124 -8.84 6.85 -34.54
CA VAL A 124 -8.68 8.14 -33.85
C VAL A 124 -8.71 7.95 -32.35
N VAL A 125 -7.98 8.76 -31.63
CA VAL A 125 -7.98 8.75 -30.17
C VAL A 125 -9.03 9.74 -29.67
N VAL A 126 -9.99 9.25 -28.87
CA VAL A 126 -11.01 10.07 -28.22
C VAL A 126 -10.76 10.04 -26.72
N TYR A 127 -10.50 11.20 -26.12
CA TYR A 127 -10.15 11.26 -24.71
C TYR A 127 -11.07 12.16 -23.89
N ASP A 128 -11.21 11.85 -22.61
CA ASP A 128 -12.00 12.64 -21.64
C ASP A 128 -11.25 13.93 -21.29
N ASP A 129 -11.61 15.01 -21.95
CA ASP A 129 -11.00 16.33 -21.79
C ASP A 129 -11.47 17.09 -20.53
N ARG A 130 -12.25 16.44 -19.67
CA ARG A 130 -12.62 16.95 -18.35
C ARG A 130 -11.61 16.57 -17.26
N ASP A 131 -10.70 15.67 -17.58
CA ASP A 131 -9.67 15.16 -16.66
C ASP A 131 -8.28 15.48 -17.22
N ILE A 132 -7.55 16.35 -16.53
CA ILE A 132 -6.21 16.79 -16.94
C ILE A 132 -5.19 15.65 -17.00
N LEU A 133 -5.33 14.64 -16.12
CA LEU A 133 -4.41 13.48 -16.10
C LEU A 133 -4.67 12.56 -17.30
N VAL A 134 -5.91 12.47 -17.75
CA VAL A 134 -6.27 11.76 -18.99
C VAL A 134 -5.71 12.50 -20.23
N GLU A 135 -5.78 13.82 -20.26
CA GLU A 135 -5.19 14.63 -21.34
C GLU A 135 -3.65 14.48 -21.38
N GLU A 136 -3.00 14.48 -20.22
CA GLU A 136 -1.56 14.27 -20.11
C GLU A 136 -1.15 12.86 -20.57
N PHE A 137 -1.83 11.82 -20.07
CA PHE A 137 -1.65 10.43 -20.52
C PHE A 137 -1.79 10.33 -22.05
N THR A 138 -2.86 10.88 -22.61
CA THR A 138 -3.12 10.84 -24.05
C THR A 138 -1.98 11.46 -24.83
N THR A 139 -1.46 12.59 -24.39
CA THR A 139 -0.32 13.27 -25.01
C THR A 139 0.94 12.40 -24.99
N GLN A 140 1.23 11.79 -23.83
CA GLN A 140 2.39 10.91 -23.67
C GLN A 140 2.25 9.63 -24.49
N PHE A 141 1.06 9.03 -24.53
CA PHE A 141 0.77 7.82 -25.30
C PHE A 141 0.95 8.04 -26.81
N LEU A 142 0.43 9.14 -27.34
CA LEU A 142 0.62 9.51 -28.77
C LEU A 142 2.10 9.77 -29.10
N ALA A 143 2.80 10.48 -28.23
CA ALA A 143 4.23 10.71 -28.39
C ALA A 143 5.04 9.39 -28.37
N LEU A 144 4.64 8.44 -27.54
CA LEU A 144 5.24 7.10 -27.47
C LEU A 144 5.03 6.34 -28.79
N LEU A 145 3.80 6.28 -29.30
CA LEU A 145 3.48 5.63 -30.59
C LEU A 145 4.25 6.24 -31.75
N SER A 146 4.27 7.55 -31.88
CA SER A 146 5.00 8.28 -32.92
C SER A 146 6.51 8.01 -32.82
N LYS A 147 7.10 8.17 -31.65
CA LYS A 147 8.53 8.04 -31.42
C LYS A 147 9.04 6.61 -31.65
N THR A 148 8.32 5.63 -31.09
CA THR A 148 8.81 4.25 -31.01
C THR A 148 8.30 3.36 -32.14
N HIS A 149 7.08 3.58 -32.63
CA HIS A 149 6.40 2.73 -33.61
C HIS A 149 6.18 3.40 -34.97
N LYS A 150 6.41 4.72 -35.06
CA LYS A 150 6.12 5.51 -36.25
C LYS A 150 4.66 5.43 -36.70
N ILE A 151 3.78 5.39 -35.70
CA ILE A 151 2.33 5.42 -35.83
C ILE A 151 1.87 6.81 -35.43
N GLU A 152 1.20 7.49 -36.31
CA GLU A 152 0.65 8.82 -36.05
C GLU A 152 -0.87 8.69 -35.96
N LEU A 153 -1.45 9.05 -34.79
CA LEU A 153 -2.88 9.06 -34.57
C LEU A 153 -3.35 10.48 -34.27
N THR A 154 -4.57 10.79 -34.70
CA THR A 154 -5.22 12.06 -34.38
C THR A 154 -5.96 11.93 -33.04
N ALA A 155 -5.77 12.90 -32.13
CA ALA A 155 -6.52 12.99 -30.90
C ALA A 155 -7.69 13.99 -31.03
N ILE A 156 -8.84 13.59 -30.51
CA ILE A 156 -10.08 14.36 -30.51
C ILE A 156 -10.61 14.41 -29.07
N LYS A 157 -10.96 15.61 -28.63
CA LYS A 157 -11.63 15.79 -27.34
C LYS A 157 -13.01 15.15 -27.35
N ALA A 158 -13.38 14.43 -26.32
CA ALA A 158 -14.69 13.81 -26.24
C ALA A 158 -15.83 14.85 -26.30
N SER A 159 -15.60 16.07 -25.79
CA SER A 159 -16.52 17.18 -25.88
C SER A 159 -16.82 17.65 -27.33
N VAL A 160 -15.91 17.35 -28.26
CA VAL A 160 -16.06 17.66 -29.69
C VAL A 160 -16.82 16.57 -30.44
N GLY A 161 -16.57 15.30 -30.07
CA GLY A 161 -17.13 14.13 -30.72
C GLY A 161 -16.45 13.76 -32.04
N THR A 162 -16.74 12.56 -32.56
CA THR A 162 -16.21 12.04 -33.83
C THR A 162 -17.24 11.16 -34.51
N ASP A 163 -17.15 11.06 -35.83
CA ASP A 163 -17.90 10.12 -36.66
C ASP A 163 -16.99 8.96 -37.14
N SER A 164 -15.79 8.79 -36.53
CA SER A 164 -14.90 7.68 -36.89
C SER A 164 -15.50 6.34 -36.49
N GLU A 165 -15.33 5.35 -37.37
CA GLU A 165 -15.80 3.98 -37.13
C GLU A 165 -14.88 3.22 -36.17
N HIS A 166 -13.59 3.60 -36.08
CA HIS A 166 -12.61 2.97 -35.21
C HIS A 166 -12.01 4.00 -34.23
N CYS A 167 -12.17 3.75 -32.95
CA CYS A 167 -11.75 4.66 -31.91
C CYS A 167 -10.86 3.99 -30.86
N ILE A 168 -9.90 4.75 -30.33
CA ILE A 168 -9.22 4.47 -29.07
C ILE A 168 -9.83 5.41 -28.02
N TYR A 169 -10.64 4.87 -27.12
CA TYR A 169 -11.25 5.65 -26.07
C TYR A 169 -10.37 5.67 -24.82
N ILE A 170 -10.09 6.87 -24.32
CA ILE A 170 -9.27 7.07 -23.11
C ILE A 170 -10.06 7.89 -22.10
N GLY A 171 -10.24 7.34 -20.89
CA GLY A 171 -10.91 8.05 -19.81
C GLY A 171 -12.31 7.55 -19.48
N ASN A 172 -13.00 8.34 -18.67
CA ASN A 172 -14.32 8.01 -18.16
C ASN A 172 -15.43 8.42 -19.13
N LEU A 173 -15.43 7.80 -20.30
CA LEU A 173 -16.39 8.02 -21.36
C LEU A 173 -17.52 6.97 -21.30
N LYS A 174 -18.66 7.25 -21.98
CA LYS A 174 -19.76 6.28 -22.04
C LYS A 174 -19.37 4.99 -22.80
N GLU A 175 -18.46 5.10 -23.75
CA GLU A 175 -17.90 4.02 -24.55
C GLU A 175 -17.06 3.06 -23.67
N ALA A 176 -16.51 3.55 -22.55
CA ALA A 176 -15.80 2.74 -21.57
C ALA A 176 -16.76 1.98 -20.60
N TYR A 177 -18.07 2.26 -20.59
CA TYR A 177 -19.01 1.61 -19.66
C TYR A 177 -19.07 0.09 -19.78
N PRO A 178 -19.00 -0.54 -20.98
CA PRO A 178 -18.96 -1.99 -21.08
C PRO A 178 -17.76 -2.62 -20.38
N VAL A 179 -16.61 -1.92 -20.33
CA VAL A 179 -15.39 -2.43 -19.69
C VAL A 179 -15.30 -2.10 -18.21
N LYS A 180 -16.01 -1.07 -17.73
CA LYS A 180 -16.06 -0.75 -16.29
C LYS A 180 -16.61 -1.88 -15.44
N SER A 181 -17.53 -2.68 -15.96
CA SER A 181 -18.08 -3.83 -15.28
C SER A 181 -17.12 -5.01 -15.18
N LYS A 182 -16.02 -4.97 -15.95
CA LYS A 182 -14.94 -5.97 -15.88
C LYS A 182 -13.96 -5.67 -14.76
N LEU A 183 -13.88 -4.40 -14.29
CA LEU A 183 -12.98 -3.99 -13.22
C LEU A 183 -13.66 -4.15 -11.85
N ASN A 184 -13.02 -4.88 -10.96
CA ASN A 184 -13.58 -5.29 -9.68
C ASN A 184 -13.28 -4.33 -8.55
N SER A 185 -12.36 -3.37 -8.73
CA SER A 185 -11.92 -2.48 -7.67
C SER A 185 -11.81 -1.01 -8.10
N GLN A 186 -11.63 -0.12 -7.12
CA GLN A 186 -11.40 1.30 -7.36
C GLN A 186 -9.94 1.60 -7.80
N ASN A 187 -9.07 0.59 -7.76
CA ASN A 187 -7.65 0.73 -8.05
C ASN A 187 -7.22 -0.15 -9.23
N ASP A 188 -8.12 -0.46 -10.14
CA ASP A 188 -7.81 -1.26 -11.30
C ASP A 188 -7.69 -0.41 -12.56
N PHE A 189 -6.92 -0.90 -13.50
CA PHE A 189 -6.76 -0.32 -14.81
C PHE A 189 -6.56 -1.41 -15.85
N GLY A 190 -6.69 -1.08 -17.12
CA GLY A 190 -6.48 -2.05 -18.19
C GLY A 190 -6.66 -1.48 -19.57
N ALA A 191 -6.39 -2.35 -20.52
CA ALA A 191 -6.54 -2.12 -21.94
C ALA A 191 -7.52 -3.17 -22.49
N PHE A 192 -8.59 -2.74 -23.16
CA PHE A 192 -9.73 -3.58 -23.47
C PHE A 192 -10.10 -3.45 -24.94
N VAL A 193 -10.70 -4.52 -25.49
CA VAL A 193 -11.34 -4.49 -26.79
C VAL A 193 -12.85 -4.39 -26.59
N SER A 194 -13.51 -3.49 -27.28
CA SER A 194 -14.95 -3.29 -27.24
C SER A 194 -15.51 -3.19 -28.67
N GLY A 195 -15.87 -4.33 -29.25
CA GLY A 195 -16.18 -4.42 -30.67
C GLY A 195 -14.91 -4.17 -31.53
N ASP A 196 -14.96 -3.17 -32.39
CA ASP A 196 -13.82 -2.74 -33.22
C ASP A 196 -13.04 -1.58 -32.56
N ASP A 197 -13.39 -1.20 -31.34
CA ASP A 197 -12.77 -0.11 -30.60
C ASP A 197 -11.76 -0.63 -29.55
N PHE A 198 -10.79 0.20 -29.22
CA PHE A 198 -9.83 -0.02 -28.16
C PHE A 198 -10.07 0.94 -27.00
N VAL A 199 -10.09 0.44 -25.78
CA VAL A 199 -10.40 1.22 -24.58
C VAL A 199 -9.23 1.16 -23.60
N LEU A 200 -8.68 2.31 -23.26
CA LEU A 200 -7.71 2.49 -22.18
C LEU A 200 -8.43 3.15 -21.00
N TYR A 201 -8.62 2.40 -19.93
CA TYR A 201 -9.39 2.86 -18.80
C TYR A 201 -8.74 2.53 -17.46
N ALA A 202 -8.82 3.48 -16.55
CA ALA A 202 -8.46 3.30 -15.15
C ALA A 202 -9.60 3.81 -14.26
N THR A 203 -9.85 3.12 -13.16
CA THR A 203 -10.91 3.48 -12.21
C THR A 203 -10.60 4.75 -11.44
N ASN A 204 -9.32 5.14 -11.37
CA ASN A 204 -8.83 6.36 -10.76
C ASN A 204 -7.83 7.04 -11.71
N SER A 205 -7.94 8.35 -11.87
CA SER A 205 -7.12 9.14 -12.80
C SER A 205 -5.60 9.02 -12.54
N ARG A 206 -5.17 8.81 -11.30
CA ARG A 206 -3.75 8.58 -10.96
C ARG A 206 -3.18 7.29 -11.51
N LEU A 207 -4.02 6.31 -11.82
CA LEU A 207 -3.59 5.03 -12.36
C LEU A 207 -3.22 5.13 -13.86
N TYR A 208 -3.49 6.27 -14.53
CA TYR A 208 -3.04 6.49 -15.90
C TYR A 208 -1.53 6.51 -16.04
N ASP A 209 -0.77 6.89 -15.02
CA ASP A 209 0.68 6.79 -15.02
C ASP A 209 1.14 5.32 -15.10
N TYR A 210 0.48 4.43 -14.37
CA TYR A 210 0.75 3.00 -14.39
C TYR A 210 0.27 2.34 -15.68
N LEU A 211 -0.89 2.76 -16.18
CA LEU A 211 -1.39 2.34 -17.48
C LEU A 211 -0.41 2.74 -18.60
N TYR A 212 0.15 3.94 -18.53
CA TYR A 212 1.19 4.37 -19.46
C TYR A 212 2.44 3.49 -19.37
N GLU A 213 2.93 3.22 -18.18
CA GLU A 213 4.11 2.37 -17.96
C GLU A 213 3.87 0.95 -18.48
N MET A 214 2.70 0.37 -18.21
CA MET A 214 2.30 -0.93 -18.78
C MET A 214 2.28 -0.91 -20.30
N MET A 215 1.63 0.10 -20.89
CA MET A 215 1.60 0.24 -22.36
C MET A 215 3.00 0.37 -22.94
N ALA A 216 3.87 1.15 -22.32
CA ALA A 216 5.22 1.40 -22.82
C ALA A 216 6.15 0.19 -22.66
N THR A 217 6.09 -0.52 -21.55
CA THR A 217 7.07 -1.55 -21.17
C THR A 217 6.64 -2.96 -21.51
N GLN A 218 5.35 -3.23 -21.52
CA GLN A 218 4.78 -4.57 -21.76
C GLN A 218 4.10 -4.63 -23.13
N VAL A 219 3.04 -3.88 -23.35
CA VAL A 219 2.23 -3.97 -24.57
C VAL A 219 3.04 -3.57 -25.80
N LEU A 220 3.55 -2.34 -25.84
CA LEU A 220 4.28 -1.84 -27.00
C LEU A 220 5.70 -2.39 -27.14
N ALA A 221 6.31 -2.85 -26.04
CA ALA A 221 7.62 -3.50 -26.10
C ALA A 221 7.55 -4.92 -26.68
N SER A 222 6.50 -5.68 -26.40
CA SER A 222 6.30 -7.03 -26.95
C SER A 222 6.16 -7.04 -28.48
N ILE A 223 5.54 -6.00 -29.04
CA ILE A 223 5.33 -5.84 -30.49
C ILE A 223 6.64 -5.61 -31.25
N ARG A 224 7.70 -5.20 -30.58
CA ARG A 224 9.02 -4.94 -31.21
C ARG A 224 9.78 -6.21 -31.63
N GLY A 225 9.32 -7.39 -31.25
CA GLY A 225 9.97 -8.65 -31.67
C GLY A 225 11.39 -8.82 -31.11
N GLY A 226 11.54 -8.69 -29.80
CA GLY A 226 12.79 -8.97 -29.07
C GLY A 226 13.79 -7.82 -29.03
N SER A 227 14.66 -7.84 -28.04
CA SER A 227 15.57 -6.73 -27.66
C SER A 227 16.64 -6.32 -28.70
N TRP A 228 16.68 -6.93 -29.87
CA TRP A 228 17.72 -6.71 -30.88
C TRP A 228 17.21 -6.12 -32.22
N SER A 229 15.90 -5.86 -32.36
CA SER A 229 15.37 -5.26 -33.57
C SER A 229 15.60 -3.75 -33.58
N THR A 230 16.48 -3.29 -34.44
CA THR A 230 16.71 -1.85 -34.70
C THR A 230 15.65 -1.23 -35.62
N ARG A 231 14.69 -2.01 -36.10
CA ARG A 231 13.58 -1.52 -36.92
C ARG A 231 12.39 -1.20 -36.06
N PRO A 232 11.78 -0.01 -36.19
CA PRO A 232 10.54 0.29 -35.49
C PRO A 232 9.47 -0.72 -35.90
N ALA A 233 8.77 -1.29 -34.93
CA ALA A 233 7.55 -2.04 -35.22
C ALA A 233 6.54 -1.04 -35.76
N LYS A 234 6.06 -1.25 -36.96
CA LYS A 234 5.04 -0.42 -37.60
C LYS A 234 3.62 -1.00 -37.41
N ASN A 235 3.51 -2.07 -36.64
CA ASN A 235 2.26 -2.73 -36.35
C ASN A 235 1.91 -2.51 -34.89
N PHE A 236 0.66 -2.24 -34.61
CA PHE A 236 0.10 -2.27 -33.27
C PHE A 236 -1.10 -3.21 -33.29
N ILE A 237 -0.86 -4.47 -32.95
CA ILE A 237 -1.87 -5.51 -32.78
C ILE A 237 -1.99 -5.72 -31.29
N TYR A 238 -3.20 -5.62 -30.77
CA TYR A 238 -3.47 -5.80 -29.35
C TYR A 238 -4.26 -7.09 -29.10
N HIS A 239 -3.84 -7.83 -28.08
CA HIS A 239 -4.48 -9.04 -27.60
C HIS A 239 -5.05 -8.80 -26.20
N GLU A 240 -6.36 -8.88 -26.05
CA GLU A 240 -7.04 -8.51 -24.81
C GLU A 240 -6.68 -9.41 -23.62
N SER A 241 -6.44 -10.72 -23.86
CA SER A 241 -6.18 -11.70 -22.80
C SER A 241 -5.03 -11.35 -21.89
N ASP A 242 -4.07 -10.59 -22.39
CA ASP A 242 -2.83 -10.31 -21.67
C ASP A 242 -2.96 -9.13 -20.66
N TYR A 243 -3.93 -8.21 -20.91
CA TYR A 243 -3.97 -6.92 -20.20
C TYR A 243 -5.39 -6.41 -19.91
N ALA A 244 -6.39 -7.28 -20.00
CA ALA A 244 -7.79 -6.88 -19.87
C ALA A 244 -8.19 -6.42 -18.47
N GLU A 245 -7.50 -6.93 -17.45
CA GLU A 245 -7.75 -6.55 -16.06
C GLU A 245 -6.45 -6.69 -15.28
N ILE A 246 -5.99 -5.60 -14.68
CA ILE A 246 -4.76 -5.59 -13.89
C ILE A 246 -5.07 -5.02 -12.51
N SER A 247 -4.86 -5.84 -11.50
CA SER A 247 -4.84 -5.39 -10.11
C SER A 247 -3.62 -4.50 -9.91
N PHE A 248 -3.84 -3.28 -9.42
CA PHE A 248 -2.77 -2.35 -9.13
C PHE A 248 -1.77 -2.91 -8.12
N VAL A 249 -2.26 -3.61 -7.09
CA VAL A 249 -1.39 -4.21 -6.06
C VAL A 249 -0.48 -5.29 -6.65
N ASP A 250 -1.04 -6.20 -7.45
CA ASP A 250 -0.25 -7.24 -8.10
C ASP A 250 0.76 -6.65 -9.09
N TYR A 251 0.37 -5.63 -9.86
CA TYR A 251 1.28 -4.92 -10.75
C TYR A 251 2.42 -4.23 -9.99
N ALA A 252 2.13 -3.53 -8.90
CA ALA A 252 3.15 -2.87 -8.09
C ALA A 252 4.14 -3.87 -7.47
N ILE A 253 3.65 -5.01 -6.97
CA ILE A 253 4.50 -6.09 -6.44
C ILE A 253 5.40 -6.66 -7.53
N GLU A 254 4.88 -6.93 -8.72
CA GLU A 254 5.65 -7.46 -9.85
C GLU A 254 6.69 -6.45 -10.34
N LYS A 255 6.29 -5.19 -10.53
CA LYS A 255 7.15 -4.08 -10.93
C LYS A 255 8.37 -3.95 -10.04
N HIS A 256 8.20 -4.06 -8.75
CA HIS A 256 9.28 -3.95 -7.76
C HIS A 256 9.95 -5.29 -7.41
N LYS A 257 9.55 -6.40 -8.08
CA LYS A 257 10.05 -7.76 -7.83
C LYS A 257 9.89 -8.22 -6.38
N GLY A 258 8.73 -7.92 -5.83
CA GLY A 258 8.34 -8.27 -4.49
C GLY A 258 7.89 -7.06 -3.65
N LEU A 259 7.35 -7.36 -2.49
CA LEU A 259 6.89 -6.35 -1.56
C LEU A 259 8.08 -5.71 -0.82
N ASN A 260 8.54 -4.59 -1.32
CA ASN A 260 9.61 -3.79 -0.74
C ASN A 260 9.14 -2.34 -0.54
N TRP A 261 10.00 -1.50 0.03
CA TRP A 261 9.65 -0.11 0.33
C TRP A 261 9.15 0.68 -0.89
N ASN A 262 9.77 0.53 -2.06
CA ASN A 262 9.31 1.21 -3.28
C ASN A 262 7.93 0.73 -3.71
N CYS A 263 7.66 -0.57 -3.59
CA CYS A 263 6.33 -1.14 -3.82
C CYS A 263 5.29 -0.53 -2.86
N LEU A 264 5.63 -0.40 -1.57
CA LEU A 264 4.75 0.22 -0.59
C LEU A 264 4.43 1.68 -0.93
N LEU A 265 5.40 2.44 -1.45
CA LEU A 265 5.18 3.82 -1.91
C LEU A 265 4.19 3.91 -3.06
N ASP A 266 4.11 2.89 -3.90
CA ASP A 266 3.12 2.80 -4.97
C ASP A 266 1.73 2.38 -4.44
N ILE A 267 1.69 1.41 -3.51
CA ILE A 267 0.43 0.87 -2.96
C ILE A 267 -0.27 1.87 -2.04
N PHE A 268 0.48 2.60 -1.21
CA PHE A 268 -0.07 3.57 -0.27
C PHE A 268 -0.17 4.97 -0.90
N ALA A 269 -1.36 5.52 -0.97
CA ALA A 269 -1.57 6.87 -1.49
C ALA A 269 -1.00 7.94 -0.53
N PRO A 270 -0.23 8.92 -1.03
CA PRO A 270 0.23 10.05 -0.22
C PRO A 270 -0.90 11.05 0.00
N CYS A 271 -1.05 11.50 1.24
CA CYS A 271 -2.06 12.46 1.65
C CYS A 271 -1.45 13.54 2.55
N THR A 272 -2.10 14.68 2.60
CA THR A 272 -1.83 15.76 3.57
C THR A 272 -3.13 16.09 4.29
N PHE A 273 -3.07 16.28 5.59
CA PHE A 273 -4.20 16.68 6.42
C PHE A 273 -3.84 17.96 7.19
N VAL A 274 -4.78 18.89 7.25
CA VAL A 274 -4.67 20.07 8.09
C VAL A 274 -5.72 19.98 9.19
N ALA A 275 -5.25 19.81 10.42
CA ALA A 275 -6.09 19.66 11.60
C ALA A 275 -6.80 20.99 11.96
N SER A 276 -7.79 20.91 12.83
CA SER A 276 -8.61 22.05 13.25
C SER A 276 -7.82 23.16 13.93
N ASP A 277 -6.69 22.84 14.56
CA ASP A 277 -5.75 23.79 15.18
C ASP A 277 -4.71 24.36 14.21
N GLY A 278 -4.72 23.92 12.94
CA GLY A 278 -3.79 24.31 11.88
C GLY A 278 -2.55 23.43 11.79
N THR A 279 -2.42 22.37 12.59
CA THR A 279 -1.34 21.38 12.46
C THR A 279 -1.46 20.65 11.14
N GLU A 280 -0.38 20.67 10.34
CA GLU A 280 -0.32 19.94 9.08
C GLU A 280 0.44 18.63 9.29
N LEU A 281 -0.18 17.51 8.92
CA LEU A 281 0.45 16.20 8.87
C LEU A 281 0.36 15.60 7.47
N VAL A 282 1.48 15.12 6.96
CA VAL A 282 1.47 14.20 5.84
C VAL A 282 1.24 12.78 6.35
N TYR A 283 0.54 11.97 5.58
CA TYR A 283 0.31 10.57 5.91
C TYR A 283 0.15 9.73 4.65
N ARG A 284 0.39 8.44 4.78
CA ARG A 284 0.06 7.45 3.77
C ARG A 284 -1.21 6.71 4.15
N ILE A 285 -2.05 6.43 3.15
CA ILE A 285 -3.23 5.62 3.33
C ILE A 285 -3.23 4.46 2.33
N TYR A 286 -3.50 3.26 2.83
CA TYR A 286 -3.88 2.12 2.02
C TYR A 286 -5.39 1.87 2.19
N VAL A 287 -6.08 1.69 1.09
CA VAL A 287 -7.46 1.22 1.03
C VAL A 287 -7.44 -0.08 0.27
N PRO A 288 -8.13 -1.15 0.73
CA PRO A 288 -8.16 -2.42 0.01
C PRO A 288 -8.48 -2.23 -1.47
N TYR A 289 -7.76 -2.93 -2.33
CA TYR A 289 -7.93 -2.78 -3.78
C TYR A 289 -9.34 -3.20 -4.25
N ASP A 290 -9.99 -4.12 -3.54
CA ASP A 290 -11.36 -4.56 -3.73
C ASP A 290 -12.37 -3.86 -2.78
N TYR A 291 -12.03 -2.66 -2.32
CA TYR A 291 -12.86 -1.90 -1.38
C TYR A 291 -14.30 -1.77 -1.91
N ASP A 292 -15.22 -2.24 -1.09
CA ASP A 292 -16.66 -2.19 -1.32
C ASP A 292 -17.33 -1.40 -0.17
N LYS A 293 -17.86 -0.23 -0.48
CA LYS A 293 -18.51 0.64 0.52
C LYS A 293 -19.75 0.05 1.19
N SER A 294 -20.20 -1.14 0.76
CA SER A 294 -21.27 -1.89 1.44
C SER A 294 -20.75 -2.80 2.55
N LYS A 295 -19.43 -2.90 2.71
CA LYS A 295 -18.76 -3.67 3.76
C LYS A 295 -18.02 -2.73 4.70
N ASP A 296 -17.94 -3.10 5.97
CA ASP A 296 -17.18 -2.34 6.97
C ASP A 296 -15.78 -2.93 7.14
N TYR A 297 -14.77 -2.07 7.09
CA TYR A 297 -13.35 -2.45 7.12
C TYR A 297 -12.69 -2.07 8.43
N PRO A 298 -11.83 -2.92 9.00
CA PRO A 298 -10.96 -2.54 10.10
C PRO A 298 -10.08 -1.35 9.72
N VAL A 299 -9.68 -0.56 10.71
CA VAL A 299 -8.71 0.53 10.53
C VAL A 299 -7.47 0.26 11.37
N PHE A 300 -6.31 0.28 10.74
CA PHE A 300 -5.03 0.10 11.40
C PHE A 300 -4.18 1.35 11.26
N THR A 301 -3.73 1.90 12.39
CA THR A 301 -2.85 3.05 12.45
C THR A 301 -1.47 2.63 12.91
N PHE A 302 -0.44 3.00 12.15
CA PHE A 302 0.95 2.68 12.50
C PHE A 302 1.75 3.95 12.74
N MET A 303 2.34 4.06 13.94
CA MET A 303 3.13 5.20 14.40
C MET A 303 4.61 4.86 14.29
N HIS A 304 5.34 5.59 13.44
CA HIS A 304 6.76 5.37 13.18
C HIS A 304 7.68 5.87 14.31
N GLY A 305 8.95 5.49 14.29
CA GLY A 305 9.96 5.90 15.24
C GLY A 305 10.56 7.29 14.95
N ALA A 306 11.56 7.67 15.73
CA ALA A 306 12.16 9.00 15.62
C ALA A 306 12.99 9.20 14.34
N GLY A 307 13.50 8.11 13.75
CA GLY A 307 14.31 8.15 12.53
C GLY A 307 13.51 8.50 11.27
N GLU A 308 12.22 8.24 11.29
CA GLU A 308 11.31 8.39 10.15
C GLU A 308 10.53 9.72 10.17
N ARG A 309 10.93 10.66 11.07
CA ARG A 309 10.36 12.02 11.11
C ARG A 309 10.66 12.77 9.83
N GLY A 310 9.78 13.69 9.48
CA GLY A 310 9.90 14.50 8.28
C GLY A 310 8.56 14.92 7.72
N ASN A 311 8.58 15.31 6.45
CA ASN A 311 7.39 15.66 5.66
C ASN A 311 7.50 15.13 4.22
N ASP A 312 8.38 14.16 3.99
CA ASP A 312 8.58 13.55 2.67
C ASP A 312 7.47 12.56 2.32
N ASN A 313 6.66 12.20 3.31
CA ASN A 313 5.58 11.23 3.19
C ASN A 313 6.03 9.89 2.60
N ARG A 314 7.25 9.45 2.97
CA ARG A 314 7.91 8.24 2.46
C ARG A 314 8.46 7.37 3.58
N ASP A 315 9.22 7.96 4.50
CA ASP A 315 9.95 7.23 5.53
C ASP A 315 9.00 6.62 6.58
N ASN A 316 7.79 7.16 6.73
CA ASN A 316 6.72 6.59 7.56
C ASN A 316 6.29 5.16 7.16
N LEU A 317 6.68 4.66 5.97
CA LEU A 317 6.47 3.28 5.53
C LEU A 317 7.70 2.35 5.69
N MET A 318 8.79 2.83 6.29
CA MET A 318 10.08 2.13 6.24
C MET A 318 10.10 0.77 6.91
N HIS A 319 9.43 0.61 8.03
CA HIS A 319 9.51 -0.60 8.84
C HIS A 319 8.19 -1.38 8.79
N VAL A 320 8.09 -2.48 9.45
CA VAL A 320 6.89 -3.30 9.70
C VAL A 320 6.04 -3.67 8.46
N PHE A 321 5.70 -2.74 7.58
CA PHE A 321 4.72 -2.95 6.50
C PHE A 321 5.08 -4.07 5.52
N SER A 322 6.36 -4.22 5.16
CA SER A 322 6.79 -5.31 4.29
C SER A 322 6.55 -6.69 4.91
N GLY A 323 6.69 -6.81 6.22
CA GLY A 323 6.37 -8.05 6.95
C GLY A 323 4.86 -8.20 7.20
N LEU A 324 4.20 -7.12 7.61
CA LEU A 324 2.74 -7.08 7.83
C LEU A 324 1.95 -7.51 6.58
N LEU A 325 2.40 -7.12 5.41
CA LEU A 325 1.75 -7.39 4.12
C LEU A 325 2.42 -8.53 3.33
N ALA A 326 3.43 -9.21 3.88
CA ALA A 326 4.24 -10.20 3.16
C ALA A 326 3.43 -11.40 2.64
N SER A 327 2.39 -11.81 3.36
CA SER A 327 1.49 -12.90 2.96
C SER A 327 0.18 -12.35 2.39
N LYS A 328 -0.32 -12.94 1.31
CA LYS A 328 -1.66 -12.63 0.76
C LYS A 328 -2.79 -12.95 1.76
N GLU A 329 -2.53 -13.83 2.71
CA GLU A 329 -3.46 -14.19 3.78
C GLU A 329 -3.42 -13.21 4.96
N SER A 330 -2.55 -12.21 4.93
CA SER A 330 -2.51 -11.20 5.99
C SER A 330 -3.84 -10.44 6.05
N PRO A 331 -4.46 -10.35 7.24
CA PRO A 331 -5.70 -9.62 7.40
C PRO A 331 -5.55 -8.11 7.13
N ALA A 332 -4.32 -7.60 7.13
CA ALA A 332 -4.03 -6.22 6.83
C ALA A 332 -4.42 -5.82 5.39
N TRP A 333 -4.40 -6.75 4.43
CA TRP A 333 -4.86 -6.49 3.06
C TRP A 333 -6.36 -6.12 2.99
N ASN A 334 -7.15 -6.60 3.95
CA ASN A 334 -8.58 -6.30 4.06
C ASN A 334 -8.88 -5.18 5.07
N SER A 335 -7.93 -4.27 5.30
CA SER A 335 -8.05 -3.20 6.27
C SER A 335 -7.65 -1.86 5.65
N ILE A 336 -8.22 -0.77 6.12
CA ILE A 336 -7.72 0.57 5.81
C ILE A 336 -6.52 0.82 6.72
N ILE A 337 -5.37 1.19 6.14
CA ILE A 337 -4.15 1.41 6.90
C ILE A 337 -3.75 2.87 6.80
N ILE A 338 -3.43 3.48 7.93
CA ILE A 338 -3.00 4.86 8.07
C ILE A 338 -1.58 4.88 8.66
N ALA A 339 -0.68 5.54 7.97
CA ALA A 339 0.69 5.76 8.42
C ALA A 339 0.99 7.26 8.40
N PRO A 340 0.74 8.00 9.49
CA PRO A 340 1.09 9.41 9.57
C PRO A 340 2.59 9.60 9.73
N GLN A 341 3.10 10.81 9.39
CA GLN A 341 4.50 11.18 9.60
C GLN A 341 4.59 12.37 10.54
N CYS A 342 5.31 12.18 11.66
CA CYS A 342 5.62 13.24 12.62
C CYS A 342 6.65 14.20 12.00
N PRO A 343 6.43 15.51 12.04
CA PRO A 343 7.37 16.47 11.50
C PRO A 343 8.75 16.44 12.19
N ASP A 344 9.79 16.87 11.46
CA ASP A 344 11.11 17.05 12.04
C ASP A 344 11.07 18.01 13.23
N GLY A 345 11.81 17.62 14.28
CA GLY A 345 11.91 18.42 15.51
C GLY A 345 10.76 18.18 16.50
N ASN A 346 9.67 17.52 16.08
CA ASN A 346 8.53 17.18 16.93
C ASN A 346 8.60 15.71 17.40
N GLN A 347 7.73 15.38 18.33
CA GLN A 347 7.56 14.02 18.86
C GLN A 347 6.07 13.71 18.97
N TRP A 348 5.72 12.42 18.84
CA TRP A 348 4.35 11.97 19.13
C TRP A 348 3.95 12.26 20.58
N VAL A 349 4.88 12.03 21.50
CA VAL A 349 4.74 12.34 22.94
C VAL A 349 5.96 13.13 23.34
N ASP A 350 5.79 14.32 23.87
CA ASP A 350 6.88 15.22 24.23
C ASP A 350 7.51 14.81 25.56
N THR A 351 8.28 13.71 25.51
CA THR A 351 8.94 13.12 26.67
C THR A 351 10.35 12.62 26.34
N PRO A 352 11.31 12.68 27.27
CA PRO A 352 12.63 12.10 27.09
C PRO A 352 12.54 10.56 27.04
N TRP A 353 12.93 9.96 25.92
CA TRP A 353 12.86 8.49 25.75
C TRP A 353 13.76 7.72 26.71
N ALA A 354 14.89 8.32 27.15
CA ALA A 354 15.83 7.71 28.08
C ALA A 354 15.24 7.45 29.49
N GLU A 355 14.09 8.02 29.80
CA GLU A 355 13.38 7.76 31.06
C GLU A 355 12.54 6.48 31.02
N GLY A 356 12.32 5.94 29.80
CA GLY A 356 11.58 4.71 29.57
C GLY A 356 10.07 4.84 29.70
N GLY A 357 9.56 5.75 30.51
CA GLY A 357 8.14 6.06 30.70
C GLY A 357 7.92 7.54 30.94
N TYR A 358 6.68 7.97 31.11
CA TYR A 358 6.30 9.36 31.35
C TYR A 358 5.03 9.45 32.21
N ARG A 359 4.50 10.66 32.42
CA ARG A 359 3.24 10.91 33.13
C ARG A 359 2.25 11.63 32.21
N VAL A 360 1.11 11.02 31.97
CA VAL A 360 0.03 11.57 31.12
C VAL A 360 -0.53 12.88 31.65
N ASP A 361 -0.56 13.06 32.97
CA ASP A 361 -1.01 14.28 33.63
C ASP A 361 0.03 15.43 33.61
N GLU A 362 1.29 15.12 33.31
CA GLU A 362 2.39 16.10 33.19
C GLU A 362 2.74 16.44 31.75
N VAL A 363 2.44 15.52 30.83
CA VAL A 363 2.70 15.67 29.38
C VAL A 363 1.38 15.82 28.65
N PRO A 364 1.05 17.00 28.10
CA PRO A 364 -0.17 17.20 27.33
C PRO A 364 -0.14 16.36 26.05
N GLU A 365 -1.32 16.01 25.56
CA GLU A 365 -1.46 15.40 24.25
C GLU A 365 -0.93 16.34 23.17
N SER A 366 -0.03 15.82 22.31
CA SER A 366 0.59 16.61 21.25
C SER A 366 -0.44 16.99 20.17
N ASN A 367 -0.14 18.04 19.43
CA ASN A 367 -0.96 18.43 18.29
C ASN A 367 -0.91 17.38 17.17
N GLU A 368 0.22 16.69 17.04
CA GLU A 368 0.41 15.59 16.08
C GLU A 368 -0.53 14.42 16.39
N ILE A 369 -0.65 13.99 17.65
CA ILE A 369 -1.60 12.92 18.03
C ILE A 369 -3.05 13.38 17.84
N LYS A 370 -3.40 14.61 18.22
CA LYS A 370 -4.74 15.17 17.96
C LYS A 370 -5.06 15.17 16.46
N ALA A 371 -4.10 15.58 15.63
CA ALA A 371 -4.27 15.54 14.16
C ALA A 371 -4.45 14.10 13.64
N VAL A 372 -3.79 13.10 14.23
CA VAL A 372 -4.03 11.69 13.90
C VAL A 372 -5.46 11.27 14.24
N PHE A 373 -6.02 11.70 15.37
CA PHE A 373 -7.42 11.42 15.69
C PHE A 373 -8.38 12.12 14.73
N GLU A 374 -8.09 13.36 14.31
CA GLU A 374 -8.89 14.02 13.26
C GLU A 374 -8.78 13.31 11.90
N ILE A 375 -7.61 12.72 11.56
CA ILE A 375 -7.47 11.85 10.38
C ILE A 375 -8.35 10.60 10.53
N LEU A 376 -8.41 9.97 11.70
CA LEU A 376 -9.28 8.83 11.96
C LEU A 376 -10.77 9.20 11.79
N ASP A 377 -11.19 10.35 12.29
CA ASP A 377 -12.56 10.86 12.10
C ASP A 377 -12.86 11.16 10.62
N PHE A 378 -11.90 11.72 9.89
CA PHE A 378 -12.01 11.93 8.46
C PHE A 378 -12.16 10.59 7.72
N VAL A 379 -11.32 9.60 8.00
CA VAL A 379 -11.39 8.26 7.40
C VAL A 379 -12.73 7.60 7.70
N LYS A 380 -13.21 7.68 8.93
CA LYS A 380 -14.53 7.19 9.33
C LYS A 380 -15.67 7.85 8.54
N SER A 381 -15.53 9.13 8.20
CA SER A 381 -16.55 9.85 7.41
C SER A 381 -16.47 9.54 5.91
N ALA A 382 -15.27 9.24 5.41
CA ALA A 382 -15.00 9.05 3.99
C ALA A 382 -15.16 7.60 3.51
N PHE A 383 -14.98 6.63 4.42
CA PHE A 383 -14.99 5.20 4.12
C PHE A 383 -15.95 4.46 5.06
N SER A 384 -16.40 3.28 4.61
CA SER A 384 -17.11 2.33 5.48
C SER A 384 -16.11 1.63 6.39
N THR A 385 -16.16 1.94 7.67
CA THR A 385 -15.21 1.45 8.67
C THR A 385 -15.93 0.72 9.79
N ASP A 386 -15.33 -0.40 10.23
CA ASP A 386 -15.78 -1.11 11.42
C ASP A 386 -15.19 -0.45 12.67
N THR A 387 -15.96 0.36 13.35
CA THR A 387 -15.53 1.09 14.55
C THR A 387 -15.22 0.18 15.75
N ASP A 388 -15.62 -1.08 15.70
CA ASP A 388 -15.26 -2.08 16.72
C ASP A 388 -13.89 -2.73 16.43
N ARG A 389 -13.28 -2.45 15.28
CA ARG A 389 -11.99 -3.00 14.87
C ARG A 389 -11.01 -1.90 14.43
N TYR A 390 -10.78 -0.92 15.30
CA TYR A 390 -9.71 0.06 15.14
C TYR A 390 -8.50 -0.40 15.94
N TYR A 391 -7.33 -0.36 15.33
CA TYR A 391 -6.08 -0.83 15.92
C TYR A 391 -5.00 0.22 15.83
N VAL A 392 -4.09 0.21 16.79
CA VAL A 392 -2.89 1.04 16.76
C VAL A 392 -1.64 0.22 17.07
N ALA A 393 -0.59 0.45 16.32
CA ALA A 393 0.74 -0.05 16.63
C ALA A 393 1.78 1.04 16.39
N GLY A 394 2.96 0.88 16.98
CA GLY A 394 4.04 1.82 16.74
C GLY A 394 5.33 1.35 17.38
N LEU A 395 6.45 1.84 16.84
CA LEU A 395 7.79 1.46 17.28
C LEU A 395 8.54 2.63 17.92
N SER A 396 9.31 2.37 18.98
CA SER A 396 10.17 3.38 19.61
C SER A 396 9.37 4.64 20.00
N MET A 397 9.66 5.80 19.44
CA MET A 397 8.84 7.03 19.59
C MET A 397 7.36 6.75 19.25
N GLY A 398 7.07 5.97 18.22
CA GLY A 398 5.71 5.50 17.90
C GLY A 398 5.15 4.47 18.89
N GLY A 399 6.02 3.75 19.57
CA GLY A 399 5.63 2.88 20.69
C GLY A 399 5.11 3.69 21.90
N PHE A 400 5.72 4.84 22.20
CA PHE A 400 5.16 5.80 23.16
C PHE A 400 3.83 6.36 22.66
N ALA A 401 3.72 6.67 21.36
CA ALA A 401 2.45 7.12 20.77
C ALA A 401 1.34 6.09 20.93
N ALA A 402 1.62 4.83 20.62
CA ALA A 402 0.63 3.76 20.75
C ALA A 402 0.14 3.62 22.21
N TRP A 403 1.06 3.68 23.19
CA TRP A 403 0.67 3.73 24.62
C TRP A 403 -0.15 4.98 24.96
N ASP A 404 0.27 6.17 24.50
CA ASP A 404 -0.42 7.44 24.77
C ASP A 404 -1.84 7.43 24.22
N MET A 405 -2.00 7.04 22.97
CA MET A 405 -3.30 6.99 22.30
C MET A 405 -4.29 6.08 23.02
N ILE A 406 -3.88 4.87 23.43
CA ILE A 406 -4.78 3.96 24.15
C ILE A 406 -5.03 4.40 25.60
N MET A 407 -4.10 5.08 26.26
CA MET A 407 -4.31 5.59 27.62
C MET A 407 -5.22 6.82 27.66
N ARG A 408 -5.20 7.65 26.63
CA ARG A 408 -6.07 8.85 26.54
C ARG A 408 -7.44 8.52 25.96
N HIS A 409 -7.49 7.65 24.95
CA HIS A 409 -8.70 7.31 24.17
C HIS A 409 -8.91 5.80 24.09
N PRO A 410 -9.05 5.11 25.24
CA PRO A 410 -9.18 3.65 25.26
C PRO A 410 -10.43 3.13 24.53
N GLU A 411 -11.47 3.97 24.39
CA GLU A 411 -12.73 3.63 23.74
C GLU A 411 -12.59 3.53 22.20
N VAL A 412 -11.52 4.08 21.62
CA VAL A 412 -11.33 4.09 20.17
C VAL A 412 -10.86 2.72 19.67
N PHE A 413 -9.92 2.10 20.37
CA PHE A 413 -9.19 0.94 19.85
C PHE A 413 -9.70 -0.39 20.41
N ALA A 414 -9.67 -1.41 19.56
CA ALA A 414 -9.96 -2.80 19.90
C ALA A 414 -8.71 -3.57 20.34
N GLY A 415 -7.53 -3.07 20.02
CA GLY A 415 -6.26 -3.65 20.39
C GLY A 415 -5.08 -2.79 19.98
N ALA A 416 -3.93 -3.05 20.61
CA ALA A 416 -2.71 -2.27 20.38
C ALA A 416 -1.44 -3.13 20.39
N VAL A 417 -0.42 -2.68 19.60
CA VAL A 417 0.91 -3.28 19.59
C VAL A 417 1.97 -2.20 19.80
N PRO A 418 2.20 -1.72 21.03
CA PRO A 418 3.32 -0.84 21.34
C PRO A 418 4.64 -1.64 21.33
N ILE A 419 5.61 -1.21 20.50
CA ILE A 419 6.90 -1.87 20.32
C ILE A 419 8.01 -0.97 20.88
N CYS A 420 8.81 -1.47 21.81
CA CYS A 420 9.95 -0.82 22.47
C CYS A 420 9.72 0.68 22.81
N GLY A 421 8.52 1.00 23.29
CA GLY A 421 8.14 2.29 23.84
C GLY A 421 7.82 2.17 25.32
N GLY A 422 7.26 3.22 25.92
CA GLY A 422 6.83 3.21 27.31
C GLY A 422 5.58 4.03 27.55
N GLY A 423 4.84 3.70 28.60
CA GLY A 423 3.62 4.36 28.98
C GLY A 423 3.65 4.89 30.43
N ASP A 424 2.52 5.42 30.89
CA ASP A 424 2.26 5.80 32.26
C ASP A 424 1.51 4.68 33.00
N TYR A 425 2.23 3.90 33.79
CA TYR A 425 1.65 2.77 34.52
C TYR A 425 0.48 3.16 35.43
N LYS A 426 0.36 4.43 35.86
CA LYS A 426 -0.78 4.92 36.66
C LYS A 426 -2.08 4.94 35.85
N GLN A 427 -2.00 4.94 34.50
CA GLN A 427 -3.16 4.88 33.62
C GLN A 427 -3.58 3.43 33.32
N ALA A 428 -2.84 2.41 33.76
CA ALA A 428 -3.09 1.01 33.45
C ALA A 428 -4.53 0.57 33.82
N HIS A 429 -5.15 1.19 34.83
CA HIS A 429 -6.52 0.90 35.21
C HIS A 429 -7.57 1.12 34.12
N LYS A 430 -7.27 1.96 33.11
CA LYS A 430 -8.14 2.20 31.94
C LYS A 430 -8.05 1.08 30.90
N LEU A 431 -6.97 0.30 30.95
CA LEU A 431 -6.58 -0.64 29.90
C LEU A 431 -6.71 -2.11 30.31
N VAL A 432 -7.30 -2.41 31.47
CA VAL A 432 -7.38 -3.77 32.04
C VAL A 432 -8.02 -4.78 31.10
N ASN A 433 -9.00 -4.34 30.31
CA ASN A 433 -9.73 -5.17 29.35
C ASN A 433 -9.34 -4.93 27.91
N MET A 434 -8.34 -4.07 27.64
CA MET A 434 -7.87 -3.81 26.28
C MET A 434 -6.84 -4.86 25.87
N PRO A 435 -7.03 -5.55 24.75
CA PRO A 435 -6.04 -6.44 24.18
C PRO A 435 -4.75 -5.68 23.78
N ILE A 436 -3.65 -6.02 24.43
CA ILE A 436 -2.34 -5.39 24.17
C ILE A 436 -1.30 -6.47 23.98
N TYR A 437 -0.54 -6.37 22.88
CA TYR A 437 0.66 -7.17 22.64
C TYR A 437 1.87 -6.26 22.61
N THR A 438 2.81 -6.41 23.53
CA THR A 438 3.96 -5.51 23.60
C THR A 438 5.28 -6.28 23.62
N LEU A 439 6.31 -5.69 23.03
CA LEU A 439 7.63 -6.30 22.89
C LEU A 439 8.70 -5.30 23.30
N HIS A 440 9.72 -5.79 24.01
CA HIS A 440 10.89 -4.99 24.34
C HIS A 440 12.12 -5.88 24.54
N ASP A 441 13.30 -5.45 24.06
CA ASP A 441 14.55 -6.17 24.35
C ASP A 441 15.11 -5.68 25.68
N LYS A 442 15.49 -6.62 26.54
CA LYS A 442 16.03 -6.30 27.87
C LYS A 442 17.36 -5.55 27.85
N ASN A 443 18.07 -5.54 26.72
CA ASN A 443 19.33 -4.84 26.54
C ASN A 443 19.16 -3.59 25.65
N ASP A 444 17.94 -3.09 25.51
CA ASP A 444 17.70 -1.81 24.82
C ASP A 444 18.39 -0.69 25.58
N THR A 445 19.33 0.00 24.88
CA THR A 445 20.13 1.10 25.43
C THR A 445 19.62 2.46 24.97
N THR A 446 18.62 2.51 24.11
CA THR A 446 18.00 3.73 23.58
C THR A 446 16.75 4.10 24.38
N VAL A 447 15.86 3.14 24.52
CA VAL A 447 14.65 3.25 25.35
C VAL A 447 14.72 2.17 26.43
N PRO A 448 14.88 2.52 27.71
CA PRO A 448 14.88 1.51 28.77
C PRO A 448 13.59 0.70 28.79
N MET A 449 13.74 -0.61 28.87
CA MET A 449 12.61 -1.55 28.98
C MET A 449 11.67 -1.26 30.17
N SER A 450 12.13 -0.48 31.15
CA SER A 450 11.38 -0.20 32.39
C SER A 450 9.96 0.33 32.12
N GLY A 451 9.80 1.26 31.17
CA GLY A 451 8.47 1.84 30.87
C GLY A 451 7.47 0.85 30.33
N THR A 452 7.88 -0.06 29.44
CA THR A 452 7.03 -1.18 29.00
C THR A 452 6.74 -2.13 30.17
N LYS A 453 7.78 -2.50 30.93
CA LYS A 453 7.65 -3.48 32.01
C LYS A 453 6.77 -2.99 33.15
N GLU A 454 6.84 -1.73 33.51
CA GLU A 454 5.96 -1.09 34.51
C GLU A 454 4.49 -1.13 34.07
N MET A 455 4.20 -0.89 32.79
CA MET A 455 2.86 -1.02 32.22
C MET A 455 2.34 -2.45 32.33
N VAL A 456 3.16 -3.43 31.92
CA VAL A 456 2.80 -4.86 31.98
C VAL A 456 2.52 -5.29 33.43
N VAL A 457 3.43 -5.00 34.37
CA VAL A 457 3.27 -5.35 35.78
C VAL A 457 2.03 -4.68 36.39
N ALA A 458 1.76 -3.44 36.02
CA ALA A 458 0.56 -2.73 36.51
C ALA A 458 -0.73 -3.37 35.99
N LEU A 459 -0.79 -3.73 34.72
CA LEU A 459 -1.94 -4.41 34.11
C LEU A 459 -2.17 -5.80 34.71
N GLU A 460 -1.12 -6.60 34.86
CA GLU A 460 -1.18 -7.91 35.52
C GLU A 460 -1.63 -7.81 36.99
N THR A 461 -1.14 -6.80 37.71
CA THR A 461 -1.52 -6.53 39.09
C THR A 461 -3.00 -6.16 39.19
N LEU A 462 -3.53 -5.47 38.20
CA LEU A 462 -4.96 -5.12 38.11
C LEU A 462 -5.84 -6.28 37.63
N GLY A 463 -5.23 -7.41 37.27
CA GLY A 463 -5.94 -8.62 36.84
C GLY A 463 -6.24 -8.69 35.35
N SER A 464 -5.53 -7.92 34.49
CA SER A 464 -5.66 -8.05 33.05
C SER A 464 -5.25 -9.46 32.60
N THR A 465 -6.07 -10.07 31.74
CA THR A 465 -5.81 -11.37 31.09
C THR A 465 -5.56 -11.23 29.59
N VAL A 466 -5.54 -10.00 29.10
CA VAL A 466 -5.43 -9.67 27.66
C VAL A 466 -4.16 -8.86 27.34
N ILE A 467 -3.21 -8.79 28.30
CA ILE A 467 -1.87 -8.27 28.06
C ILE A 467 -0.90 -9.41 27.73
N PHE A 468 -0.23 -9.31 26.60
CA PHE A 468 0.82 -10.23 26.14
C PHE A 468 2.12 -9.47 26.06
N TYR A 469 3.17 -10.00 26.67
CA TYR A 469 4.48 -9.37 26.71
C TYR A 469 5.59 -10.35 26.32
N GLU A 470 6.37 -9.95 25.32
CA GLU A 470 7.61 -10.64 24.96
C GLU A 470 8.85 -9.84 25.38
N GLU A 471 9.56 -10.34 26.39
CA GLU A 471 10.89 -9.84 26.74
C GLU A 471 11.94 -10.48 25.85
N LEU A 472 12.44 -9.70 24.88
CA LEU A 472 13.41 -10.18 23.89
C LEU A 472 14.85 -10.04 24.38
N LYS A 473 15.76 -10.71 23.65
CA LYS A 473 17.20 -10.63 23.86
C LYS A 473 17.94 -10.72 22.55
N GLY A 474 18.80 -9.72 22.28
CA GLY A 474 19.70 -9.75 21.12
C GLY A 474 19.28 -8.84 19.98
N TYR A 475 18.16 -8.16 20.11
CA TYR A 475 17.68 -7.17 19.14
C TYR A 475 18.10 -5.75 19.53
N GLY A 476 18.43 -5.51 20.82
CA GLY A 476 18.68 -4.18 21.33
C GLY A 476 17.45 -3.28 21.11
N HIS A 477 17.65 -2.09 20.55
CA HIS A 477 16.53 -1.19 20.24
C HIS A 477 15.74 -1.63 19.00
N ASN A 478 16.31 -2.47 18.11
CA ASN A 478 15.70 -2.84 16.80
C ASN A 478 14.68 -4.00 16.91
N VAL A 479 13.78 -3.92 17.88
CA VAL A 479 12.76 -4.94 18.16
C VAL A 479 11.71 -5.06 17.05
N TRP A 480 11.47 -4.00 16.31
CA TRP A 480 10.49 -3.98 15.20
C TRP A 480 10.84 -4.93 14.06
N THR A 481 12.13 -5.29 13.89
CA THR A 481 12.52 -6.32 12.92
C THR A 481 11.90 -7.67 13.30
N TYR A 482 11.97 -8.03 14.59
CA TYR A 482 11.31 -9.24 15.10
C TYR A 482 9.78 -9.16 14.90
N ALA A 483 9.17 -8.03 15.29
CA ALA A 483 7.72 -7.85 15.12
C ALA A 483 7.29 -7.94 13.65
N SER A 484 8.08 -7.39 12.73
CA SER A 484 7.82 -7.47 11.28
C SER A 484 7.79 -8.92 10.76
N GLU A 485 8.67 -9.78 11.28
CA GLU A 485 8.79 -11.18 10.86
C GLU A 485 7.77 -12.12 11.53
N LYS A 486 7.05 -11.65 12.55
CA LYS A 486 6.09 -12.44 13.33
C LYS A 486 4.65 -12.21 12.90
N ALA A 487 4.21 -12.97 11.90
CA ALA A 487 2.84 -12.89 11.38
C ALA A 487 1.78 -13.13 12.47
N GLU A 488 2.09 -13.94 13.50
CA GLU A 488 1.18 -14.28 14.58
C GLU A 488 0.76 -13.06 15.42
N ILE A 489 1.64 -12.06 15.58
CA ILE A 489 1.33 -10.83 16.29
C ILE A 489 0.23 -10.06 15.55
N TRP A 490 0.38 -9.94 14.24
CA TRP A 490 -0.58 -9.20 13.41
C TRP A 490 -1.89 -9.96 13.25
N GLN A 491 -1.86 -11.28 13.04
CA GLN A 491 -3.06 -12.12 13.04
C GLN A 491 -3.83 -12.01 14.35
N TRP A 492 -3.10 -12.02 15.49
CA TRP A 492 -3.69 -11.82 16.80
C TRP A 492 -4.33 -10.44 16.93
N LEU A 493 -3.65 -9.36 16.50
CA LEU A 493 -4.18 -8.00 16.59
C LEU A 493 -5.48 -7.84 15.80
N PHE A 494 -5.49 -8.26 14.55
CA PHE A 494 -6.67 -8.13 13.68
C PHE A 494 -7.83 -9.07 14.05
N ALA A 495 -7.62 -10.02 14.94
CA ALA A 495 -8.66 -10.87 15.50
C ALA A 495 -9.40 -10.20 16.70
N GLN A 496 -8.90 -9.07 17.20
CA GLN A 496 -9.53 -8.38 18.33
C GLN A 496 -10.74 -7.56 17.88
N SER A 497 -11.75 -7.44 18.74
CA SER A 497 -12.92 -6.59 18.51
C SER A 497 -13.47 -6.10 19.85
N LYS A 498 -13.95 -4.85 19.91
CA LYS A 498 -14.60 -4.30 21.11
C LYS A 498 -15.91 -4.99 21.44
N SER A 499 -16.58 -5.58 20.44
CA SER A 499 -17.83 -6.31 20.59
C SER A 499 -17.66 -7.80 20.84
N ALA A 500 -16.42 -8.32 20.90
CA ALA A 500 -16.17 -9.70 21.27
C ALA A 500 -16.38 -9.87 22.80
N GLU A 501 -17.48 -10.55 23.19
CA GLU A 501 -17.77 -10.97 24.57
C GLU A 501 -16.88 -12.17 24.99
#